data_f6efdb941d027c8299c4499f930778c3
#
_entry.id   f6efdb941d027c8299c4499f930778c3
#
_cell.length_a   1.000
_cell.length_b   1.000
_cell.length_c   1.000
_cell.angle_alpha   90.00
_cell.angle_beta   90.00
_cell.angle_gamma   90.00
#
_symmetry.space_group_name_H-M   'P 1'
#
loop_
_entity.id
_entity.type
_entity.pdbx_description
1 polymer ?
#
loop_
_entity_poly.entity_id
_entity_poly.type
_entity_poly.pdbx_seq_one_letter_code
_entity_poly.pdbx_strand_id
1 'polypeptide(L)'
;MALKNRSLYAILGILNVSPGTGYDIKKYCDTVLSGFWNENFGHIYPTLKKMLIDELVKIVESETSEKKIQYQITPKGQLELESWLMEDTELRPMRSEFMLKLLFSSNQPKEHVIKMLEDYKQIHVRKLEKYVDMQHDLEQGIEEITKERTRFLKAMLRRGVLSCEATIRWCDETIDSGL
;
A
#
# COMPACT_ATOMS: atom_id res chain seq x y z
N MET A 1 1.27 -14.60 20.61
CA MET A 1 2.17 -14.32 19.47
C MET A 1 2.36 -12.82 19.32
N ALA A 2 3.61 -12.32 19.33
CA ALA A 2 3.88 -10.91 19.08
C ALA A 2 3.44 -10.56 17.66
N LEU A 3 2.77 -9.42 17.49
CA LEU A 3 2.35 -8.92 16.18
C LEU A 3 3.60 -8.70 15.32
N LYS A 4 3.74 -9.45 14.21
CA LYS A 4 4.84 -9.23 13.25
C LYS A 4 4.85 -7.77 12.81
N ASN A 5 6.00 -7.12 12.91
CA ASN A 5 6.18 -5.76 12.42
C ASN A 5 6.21 -5.76 10.89
N ARG A 6 5.04 -5.65 10.25
CA ARG A 6 4.91 -5.65 8.79
C ARG A 6 5.54 -4.43 8.13
N SER A 7 5.65 -3.31 8.86
CA SER A 7 6.38 -2.11 8.40
C SER A 7 7.85 -2.43 8.12
N LEU A 8 8.46 -3.32 8.89
CA LEU A 8 9.83 -3.78 8.65
C LEU A 8 9.97 -4.40 7.25
N TYR A 9 9.08 -5.31 6.88
CA TYR A 9 9.14 -6.00 5.58
C TYR A 9 8.77 -5.08 4.41
N ALA A 10 7.85 -4.13 4.61
CA ALA A 10 7.56 -3.10 3.61
C ALA A 10 8.83 -2.26 3.33
N ILE A 11 9.53 -1.81 4.38
CA ILE A 11 10.75 -1.02 4.25
C ILE A 11 11.89 -1.87 3.64
N LEU A 12 12.10 -3.13 4.07
CA LEU A 12 13.07 -4.02 3.44
C LEU A 12 12.79 -4.21 1.95
N GLY A 13 11.53 -4.44 1.58
CA GLY A 13 11.12 -4.59 0.19
C GLY A 13 11.40 -3.35 -0.67
N ILE A 14 11.15 -2.15 -0.11
CA ILE A 14 11.47 -0.88 -0.79
C ILE A 14 12.98 -0.72 -0.94
N LEU A 15 13.76 -0.91 0.13
CA LEU A 15 15.21 -0.77 0.11
C LEU A 15 15.92 -1.88 -0.69
N ASN A 16 15.26 -3.01 -0.93
CA ASN A 16 15.75 -4.04 -1.86
C ASN A 16 15.64 -3.62 -3.34
N VAL A 17 14.88 -2.57 -3.63
CA VAL A 17 14.81 -1.96 -4.98
C VAL A 17 15.98 -1.03 -5.22
N SER A 18 16.17 -0.08 -4.29
CA SER A 18 17.24 0.90 -4.33
C SER A 18 17.48 1.47 -2.93
N PRO A 19 18.70 1.90 -2.62
CA PRO A 19 18.96 2.70 -1.42
C PRO A 19 18.09 3.96 -1.42
N GLY A 20 17.68 4.41 -0.23
CA GLY A 20 16.82 5.59 -0.13
C GLY A 20 16.76 6.19 1.26
N THR A 21 16.27 7.41 1.34
CA THR A 21 16.00 8.12 2.59
C THR A 21 14.66 7.69 3.21
N GLY A 22 14.38 8.06 4.45
CA GLY A 22 13.05 7.88 5.03
C GLY A 22 11.94 8.60 4.26
N TYR A 23 12.28 9.70 3.56
CA TYR A 23 11.37 10.41 2.67
C TYR A 23 11.07 9.60 1.40
N ASP A 24 12.08 8.99 0.78
CA ASP A 24 11.91 8.15 -0.42
C ASP A 24 11.05 6.92 -0.10
N ILE A 25 11.26 6.30 1.07
CA ILE A 25 10.41 5.20 1.58
C ILE A 25 8.96 5.67 1.70
N LYS A 26 8.72 6.84 2.32
CA LYS A 26 7.36 7.41 2.44
C LYS A 26 6.75 7.67 1.08
N LYS A 27 7.49 8.32 0.17
CA LYS A 27 7.05 8.60 -1.19
C LYS A 27 6.66 7.31 -1.92
N TYR A 28 7.46 6.25 -1.81
CA TYR A 28 7.16 4.95 -2.40
C TYR A 28 5.86 4.34 -1.84
N CYS A 29 5.64 4.44 -0.52
CA CYS A 29 4.39 4.02 0.09
C CYS A 29 3.18 4.81 -0.44
N ASP A 30 3.31 6.14 -0.61
CA ASP A 30 2.23 7.01 -1.07
C ASP A 30 1.91 6.88 -2.56
N THR A 31 2.87 6.41 -3.35
CA THR A 31 2.69 6.20 -4.79
C THR A 31 2.41 4.73 -5.10
N VAL A 32 3.42 3.88 -5.03
CA VAL A 32 3.36 2.48 -5.50
C VAL A 32 2.50 1.59 -4.61
N LEU A 33 2.57 1.78 -3.26
CA LEU A 33 1.86 0.93 -2.31
C LEU A 33 0.51 1.51 -1.85
N SER A 34 0.14 2.74 -2.28
CA SER A 34 -0.97 3.54 -1.74
C SER A 34 -2.34 2.85 -1.73
N GLY A 35 -2.53 1.83 -2.55
CA GLY A 35 -3.81 1.12 -2.66
C GLY A 35 -4.04 0.05 -1.59
N PHE A 36 -2.98 -0.45 -0.93
CA PHE A 36 -3.05 -1.60 -0.02
C PHE A 36 -2.11 -1.50 1.19
N TRP A 37 -1.13 -0.59 1.17
CA TRP A 37 -0.20 -0.37 2.26
C TRP A 37 0.06 1.12 2.45
N ASN A 38 0.03 1.56 3.69
CA ASN A 38 0.34 2.95 4.04
C ASN A 38 1.26 2.98 5.26
N GLU A 39 2.29 3.82 5.20
CA GLU A 39 3.20 4.10 6.30
C GLU A 39 3.26 5.62 6.56
N ASN A 40 3.51 5.96 7.81
CA ASN A 40 3.78 7.34 8.20
C ASN A 40 5.19 7.48 8.80
N PHE A 41 5.69 8.70 8.88
CA PHE A 41 7.02 8.97 9.42
C PHE A 41 7.19 8.50 10.86
N GLY A 42 6.11 8.50 11.66
CA GLY A 42 6.10 7.99 13.02
C GLY A 42 6.37 6.48 13.11
N HIS A 43 6.12 5.72 12.02
CA HIS A 43 6.47 4.30 11.91
C HIS A 43 7.79 4.07 11.18
N ILE A 44 8.07 4.83 10.12
CA ILE A 44 9.26 4.65 9.28
C ILE A 44 10.54 4.84 10.09
N TYR A 45 10.72 5.98 10.76
CA TYR A 45 11.99 6.27 11.44
C TYR A 45 12.28 5.36 12.65
N PRO A 46 11.33 5.04 13.55
CA PRO A 46 11.56 4.06 14.60
C PRO A 46 11.90 2.67 14.06
N THR A 47 11.25 2.26 12.94
CA THR A 47 11.54 0.98 12.30
C THR A 47 12.94 0.97 11.70
N LEU A 48 13.36 2.01 10.97
CA LEU A 48 14.71 2.14 10.42
C LEU A 48 15.77 2.12 11.52
N LYS A 49 15.53 2.79 12.65
CA LYS A 49 16.43 2.76 13.81
C LYS A 49 16.60 1.33 14.36
N LYS A 50 15.51 0.58 14.48
CA LYS A 50 15.57 -0.82 14.89
C LYS A 50 16.30 -1.68 13.86
N MET A 51 16.03 -1.49 12.58
CA MET A 51 16.70 -2.24 11.50
C MET A 51 18.21 -1.99 11.43
N LEU A 52 18.67 -0.79 11.80
CA LEU A 52 20.12 -0.51 11.94
C LEU A 52 20.71 -1.30 13.12
N ILE A 53 20.03 -1.34 14.28
CA ILE A 53 20.47 -2.11 15.45
C ILE A 53 20.52 -3.61 15.13
N ASP A 54 19.52 -4.09 14.39
CA ASP A 54 19.40 -5.49 13.99
C ASP A 54 20.30 -5.83 12.77
N GLU A 55 21.08 -4.85 12.26
CA GLU A 55 21.98 -4.96 11.09
C GLU A 55 21.27 -5.38 9.78
N LEU A 56 19.97 -5.15 9.67
CA LEU A 56 19.20 -5.44 8.46
C LEU A 56 19.36 -4.38 7.37
N VAL A 57 19.71 -3.17 7.78
CA VAL A 57 20.07 -2.05 6.90
C VAL A 57 21.34 -1.38 7.40
N LYS A 58 22.01 -0.66 6.52
CA LYS A 58 23.16 0.20 6.83
C LYS A 58 22.92 1.61 6.30
N ILE A 59 23.62 2.58 6.89
CA ILE A 59 23.70 3.94 6.37
C ILE A 59 24.76 3.96 5.26
N VAL A 60 24.46 4.62 4.15
CA VAL A 60 25.37 4.90 3.06
C VAL A 60 25.40 6.40 2.79
N GLU A 61 26.54 6.89 2.33
CA GLU A 61 26.68 8.29 1.92
C GLU A 61 25.88 8.53 0.65
N SER A 62 25.12 9.65 0.62
CA SER A 62 24.47 10.10 -0.58
C SER A 62 25.50 10.61 -1.58
N GLU A 63 25.44 10.17 -2.82
CA GLU A 63 26.25 10.73 -3.91
C GLU A 63 25.87 12.16 -4.28
N THR A 64 24.72 12.65 -3.74
CA THR A 64 24.26 14.02 -3.97
C THR A 64 24.87 14.98 -2.96
N SER A 65 25.05 16.25 -3.36
CA SER A 65 25.65 17.33 -2.54
C SER A 65 24.89 17.67 -1.25
N GLU A 66 23.70 17.10 -1.05
CA GLU A 66 22.93 17.22 0.18
C GLU A 66 23.23 16.03 1.10
N LYS A 67 23.71 16.31 2.31
CA LYS A 67 24.02 15.33 3.38
C LYS A 67 22.74 14.66 3.92
N LYS A 68 21.98 13.96 3.06
CA LYS A 68 20.81 13.17 3.47
C LYS A 68 21.24 11.76 3.87
N ILE A 69 20.76 11.29 5.03
CA ILE A 69 20.97 9.92 5.48
C ILE A 69 20.22 8.97 4.55
N GLN A 70 20.95 8.15 3.80
CA GLN A 70 20.39 7.08 2.99
C GLN A 70 20.60 5.73 3.67
N TYR A 71 19.60 4.87 3.50
CA TYR A 71 19.60 3.50 4.01
C TYR A 71 19.71 2.53 2.84
N GLN A 72 20.48 1.46 3.04
CA GLN A 72 20.64 0.36 2.10
C GLN A 72 20.41 -0.96 2.82
N ILE A 73 19.70 -1.88 2.20
CA ILE A 73 19.54 -3.25 2.72
C ILE A 73 20.89 -3.96 2.78
N THR A 74 21.12 -4.75 3.82
CA THR A 74 22.30 -5.60 3.97
C THR A 74 22.02 -7.02 3.46
N PRO A 75 23.05 -7.88 3.26
CA PRO A 75 22.82 -9.29 2.97
C PRO A 75 21.95 -9.99 4.03
N LYS A 76 22.10 -9.63 5.31
CA LYS A 76 21.25 -10.13 6.40
C LYS A 76 19.79 -9.67 6.23
N GLY A 77 19.58 -8.42 5.84
CA GLY A 77 18.23 -7.89 5.56
C GLY A 77 17.59 -8.56 4.34
N GLN A 78 18.38 -8.91 3.32
CA GLN A 78 17.88 -9.65 2.16
C GLN A 78 17.41 -11.06 2.55
N LEU A 79 18.21 -11.79 3.33
CA LEU A 79 17.83 -13.11 3.83
C LEU A 79 16.56 -13.06 4.71
N GLU A 80 16.43 -12.03 5.56
CA GLU A 80 15.24 -11.82 6.37
C GLU A 80 13.99 -11.57 5.50
N LEU A 81 14.13 -10.74 4.45
CA LEU A 81 13.04 -10.49 3.49
C LEU A 81 12.66 -11.76 2.73
N GLU A 82 13.63 -12.51 2.23
CA GLU A 82 13.41 -13.77 1.50
C GLU A 82 12.72 -14.80 2.38
N SER A 83 13.16 -14.96 3.63
CA SER A 83 12.51 -15.84 4.60
C SER A 83 11.05 -15.48 4.81
N TRP A 84 10.76 -14.19 4.99
CA TRP A 84 9.38 -13.74 5.16
C TRP A 84 8.51 -13.94 3.92
N LEU A 85 9.05 -13.78 2.71
CA LEU A 85 8.32 -14.00 1.46
C LEU A 85 7.93 -15.46 1.25
N MET A 86 8.63 -16.40 1.90
CA MET A 86 8.33 -17.84 1.86
C MET A 86 7.32 -18.28 2.92
N GLU A 87 6.97 -17.41 3.88
CA GLU A 87 6.01 -17.74 4.91
C GLU A 87 4.58 -17.70 4.38
N ASP A 88 3.70 -18.49 5.00
CA ASP A 88 2.26 -18.44 4.72
C ASP A 88 1.66 -17.07 5.01
N THR A 89 0.80 -16.61 4.12
CA THR A 89 0.11 -15.33 4.31
C THR A 89 -1.02 -15.47 5.33
N GLU A 90 -0.91 -14.73 6.42
CA GLU A 90 -1.96 -14.64 7.41
C GLU A 90 -3.13 -13.77 6.90
N LEU A 91 -4.26 -14.39 6.58
CA LEU A 91 -5.48 -13.68 6.23
C LEU A 91 -6.14 -13.13 7.50
N ARG A 92 -6.30 -11.82 7.58
CA ARG A 92 -7.00 -11.14 8.69
C ARG A 92 -8.37 -10.68 8.23
N PRO A 93 -9.40 -10.77 9.10
CA PRO A 93 -10.69 -10.18 8.84
C PRO A 93 -10.54 -8.67 8.57
N MET A 94 -11.15 -8.20 7.49
CA MET A 94 -11.18 -6.77 7.19
C MET A 94 -12.18 -6.08 8.12
N ARG A 95 -11.72 -5.08 8.86
CA ARG A 95 -12.57 -4.23 9.70
C ARG A 95 -12.97 -3.00 8.90
N SER A 96 -14.22 -2.92 8.51
CA SER A 96 -14.79 -1.80 7.77
C SER A 96 -15.81 -1.06 8.63
N GLU A 97 -15.50 0.16 9.05
CA GLU A 97 -16.45 1.04 9.74
C GLU A 97 -17.65 1.33 8.85
N PHE A 98 -17.43 1.53 7.54
CA PHE A 98 -18.51 1.76 6.58
C PHE A 98 -19.51 0.61 6.57
N MET A 99 -19.05 -0.66 6.52
CA MET A 99 -19.92 -1.83 6.53
C MET A 99 -20.69 -1.98 7.85
N LEU A 100 -20.07 -1.61 8.98
CA LEU A 100 -20.77 -1.58 10.26
C LEU A 100 -21.87 -0.52 10.27
N LYS A 101 -21.56 0.69 9.79
CA LYS A 101 -22.55 1.77 9.68
C LYS A 101 -23.73 1.36 8.79
N LEU A 102 -23.44 0.80 7.61
CA LEU A 102 -24.47 0.35 6.69
C LEU A 102 -25.38 -0.72 7.33
N LEU A 103 -24.78 -1.74 7.97
CA LEU A 103 -25.53 -2.82 8.63
C LEU A 103 -26.49 -2.30 9.70
N PHE A 104 -26.10 -1.26 10.44
CA PHE A 104 -26.90 -0.71 11.54
C PHE A 104 -27.72 0.52 11.14
N SER A 105 -27.84 0.84 9.86
CA SER A 105 -28.56 2.02 9.37
C SER A 105 -30.07 1.82 9.17
N SER A 106 -30.67 0.72 9.59
CA SER A 106 -32.09 0.40 9.36
C SER A 106 -33.09 1.47 9.82
N ASN A 107 -32.72 2.26 10.84
CA ASN A 107 -33.57 3.34 11.40
C ASN A 107 -33.09 4.74 10.98
N GLN A 108 -32.16 4.84 10.01
CA GLN A 108 -31.68 6.13 9.52
C GLN A 108 -32.52 6.62 8.33
N PRO A 109 -32.61 7.95 8.11
CA PRO A 109 -33.24 8.49 6.92
C PRO A 109 -32.61 7.90 5.65
N LYS A 110 -33.46 7.51 4.68
CA LYS A 110 -33.02 6.92 3.41
C LYS A 110 -31.99 7.79 2.68
N GLU A 111 -32.22 9.09 2.64
CA GLU A 111 -31.35 10.07 1.99
C GLU A 111 -29.94 10.08 2.61
N HIS A 112 -29.85 9.86 3.93
CA HIS A 112 -28.57 9.75 4.62
C HIS A 112 -27.79 8.49 4.21
N VAL A 113 -28.49 7.35 4.09
CA VAL A 113 -27.88 6.08 3.68
C VAL A 113 -27.41 6.15 2.23
N ILE A 114 -28.23 6.72 1.33
CA ILE A 114 -27.86 6.95 -0.07
C ILE A 114 -26.60 7.82 -0.15
N LYS A 115 -26.60 8.97 0.55
CA LYS A 115 -25.42 9.84 0.58
C LYS A 115 -24.18 9.13 1.07
N MET A 116 -24.27 8.31 2.10
CA MET A 116 -23.14 7.52 2.63
C MET A 116 -22.60 6.54 1.58
N LEU A 117 -23.47 5.89 0.79
CA LEU A 117 -23.10 5.02 -0.32
C LEU A 117 -22.43 5.78 -1.47
N GLU A 118 -22.98 6.95 -1.83
CA GLU A 118 -22.40 7.82 -2.85
C GLU A 118 -21.02 8.32 -2.46
N ASP A 119 -20.82 8.79 -1.22
CA ASP A 119 -19.53 9.24 -0.71
C ASP A 119 -18.49 8.09 -0.73
N TYR A 120 -18.90 6.88 -0.34
CA TYR A 120 -18.06 5.69 -0.39
C TYR A 120 -17.70 5.29 -1.83
N LYS A 121 -18.68 5.34 -2.76
CA LYS A 121 -18.46 5.13 -4.19
C LYS A 121 -17.42 6.10 -4.75
N GLN A 122 -17.54 7.40 -4.43
CA GLN A 122 -16.62 8.44 -4.91
C GLN A 122 -15.16 8.21 -4.45
N ILE A 123 -14.97 7.64 -3.26
CA ILE A 123 -13.63 7.23 -2.80
C ILE A 123 -13.05 6.16 -3.71
N HIS A 124 -13.86 5.18 -4.13
CA HIS A 124 -13.44 4.09 -5.00
C HIS A 124 -13.25 4.52 -6.46
N VAL A 125 -14.04 5.47 -6.96
CA VAL A 125 -13.84 6.10 -8.28
C VAL A 125 -12.46 6.76 -8.34
N ARG A 126 -12.12 7.61 -7.37
CA ARG A 126 -10.79 8.26 -7.32
C ARG A 126 -9.62 7.26 -7.18
N LYS A 127 -9.84 6.13 -6.48
CA LYS A 127 -8.84 5.07 -6.40
C LYS A 127 -8.68 4.35 -7.73
N LEU A 128 -9.79 4.11 -8.44
CA LEU A 128 -9.78 3.49 -9.76
C LEU A 128 -8.98 4.33 -10.76
N GLU A 129 -9.25 5.64 -10.82
CA GLU A 129 -8.50 6.57 -11.66
C GLU A 129 -6.98 6.46 -11.40
N LYS A 130 -6.56 6.51 -10.13
CA LYS A 130 -5.14 6.35 -9.78
C LYS A 130 -4.54 5.02 -10.24
N TYR A 131 -5.27 3.91 -10.10
CA TYR A 131 -4.78 2.61 -10.55
C TYR A 131 -4.65 2.54 -12.07
N VAL A 132 -5.58 3.17 -12.81
CA VAL A 132 -5.53 3.27 -14.27
C VAL A 132 -4.34 4.12 -14.72
N ASP A 133 -4.12 5.26 -14.09
CA ASP A 133 -2.96 6.13 -14.36
C ASP A 133 -1.65 5.38 -14.13
N MET A 134 -1.52 4.67 -12.99
CA MET A 134 -0.33 3.85 -12.70
C MET A 134 -0.13 2.71 -13.71
N GLN A 135 -1.20 2.09 -14.21
CA GLN A 135 -1.09 1.08 -15.28
C GLN A 135 -0.56 1.71 -16.57
N HIS A 136 -1.06 2.90 -16.91
CA HIS A 136 -0.61 3.63 -18.09
C HIS A 136 0.87 4.01 -18.00
N ASP A 137 1.30 4.59 -16.86
CA ASP A 137 2.69 4.97 -16.63
C ASP A 137 3.63 3.77 -16.72
N LEU A 138 3.19 2.61 -16.17
CA LEU A 138 3.95 1.37 -16.24
C LEU A 138 4.07 0.82 -17.68
N GLU A 139 3.07 1.04 -18.53
CA GLU A 139 3.09 0.66 -19.95
C GLU A 139 3.99 1.57 -20.78
N GLN A 140 4.07 2.85 -20.40
CA GLN A 140 4.95 3.82 -21.05
C GLN A 140 6.44 3.67 -20.64
N GLY A 141 6.73 2.79 -19.66
CA GLY A 141 8.11 2.56 -19.21
C GLY A 141 8.72 3.76 -18.48
N ILE A 142 7.89 4.60 -17.85
CA ILE A 142 8.32 5.83 -17.15
C ILE A 142 9.19 5.50 -15.92
N GLU A 143 9.08 4.28 -15.36
CA GLU A 143 9.92 3.81 -14.27
C GLU A 143 10.91 2.73 -14.75
N GLU A 144 12.18 2.82 -14.32
CA GLU A 144 13.19 1.77 -14.51
C GLU A 144 12.88 0.56 -13.60
N ILE A 145 11.92 -0.26 -14.02
CA ILE A 145 11.51 -1.46 -13.29
C ILE A 145 11.91 -2.70 -14.09
N THR A 146 12.49 -3.72 -13.43
CA THR A 146 12.81 -4.98 -14.10
C THR A 146 11.56 -5.67 -14.65
N LYS A 147 11.71 -6.43 -15.74
CA LYS A 147 10.58 -7.15 -16.37
C LYS A 147 9.84 -8.07 -15.38
N GLU A 148 10.58 -8.76 -14.51
CA GLU A 148 10.03 -9.64 -13.49
C GLU A 148 9.14 -8.85 -12.52
N ARG A 149 9.64 -7.73 -12.02
CA ARG A 149 8.91 -6.88 -11.07
C ARG A 149 7.69 -6.23 -11.71
N THR A 150 7.77 -5.83 -12.97
CA THR A 150 6.66 -5.30 -13.75
C THR A 150 5.47 -6.26 -13.77
N ARG A 151 5.70 -7.59 -13.89
CA ARG A 151 4.63 -8.59 -13.86
C ARG A 151 3.85 -8.60 -12.55
N PHE A 152 4.55 -8.54 -11.41
CA PHE A 152 3.90 -8.51 -10.09
C PHE A 152 3.15 -7.20 -9.87
N LEU A 153 3.73 -6.07 -10.28
CA LEU A 153 3.08 -4.78 -10.18
C LEU A 153 1.81 -4.71 -11.03
N LYS A 154 1.85 -5.22 -12.28
CA LYS A 154 0.65 -5.33 -13.13
C LYS A 154 -0.44 -6.18 -12.48
N ALA A 155 -0.10 -7.33 -11.91
CA ALA A 155 -1.06 -8.20 -11.23
C ALA A 155 -1.71 -7.50 -10.01
N MET A 156 -0.90 -6.79 -9.23
CA MET A 156 -1.37 -6.01 -8.08
C MET A 156 -2.30 -4.86 -8.50
N LEU A 157 -1.92 -4.07 -9.51
CA LEU A 157 -2.74 -2.99 -10.05
C LEU A 157 -4.06 -3.52 -10.63
N ARG A 158 -4.02 -4.64 -11.37
CA ARG A 158 -5.24 -5.26 -11.90
C ARG A 158 -6.20 -5.69 -10.80
N ARG A 159 -5.70 -6.26 -9.71
CA ARG A 159 -6.52 -6.58 -8.53
C ARG A 159 -7.13 -5.32 -7.92
N GLY A 160 -6.37 -4.21 -7.85
CA GLY A 160 -6.87 -2.92 -7.39
C GLY A 160 -8.03 -2.40 -8.25
N VAL A 161 -7.87 -2.39 -9.57
CA VAL A 161 -8.92 -2.01 -10.54
C VAL A 161 -10.17 -2.84 -10.34
N LEU A 162 -10.06 -4.17 -10.38
CA LEU A 162 -11.21 -5.08 -10.21
C LEU A 162 -11.94 -4.87 -8.88
N SER A 163 -11.20 -4.61 -7.80
CA SER A 163 -11.80 -4.34 -6.49
C SER A 163 -12.58 -3.03 -6.46
N CYS A 164 -12.05 -1.97 -7.11
CA CYS A 164 -12.77 -0.69 -7.21
C CYS A 164 -14.00 -0.81 -8.10
N GLU A 165 -13.89 -1.42 -9.28
CA GLU A 165 -15.02 -1.66 -10.19
C GLU A 165 -16.16 -2.43 -9.52
N ALA A 166 -15.82 -3.51 -8.80
CA ALA A 166 -16.80 -4.29 -8.05
C ALA A 166 -17.48 -3.48 -6.95
N THR A 167 -16.73 -2.66 -6.21
CA THR A 167 -17.29 -1.82 -5.14
C THR A 167 -18.20 -0.72 -5.69
N ILE A 168 -17.79 -0.07 -6.78
CA ILE A 168 -18.57 0.97 -7.44
C ILE A 168 -19.90 0.38 -7.91
N ARG A 169 -19.85 -0.75 -8.63
CA ARG A 169 -21.04 -1.46 -9.10
C ARG A 169 -21.97 -1.83 -7.95
N TRP A 170 -21.41 -2.40 -6.88
CA TRP A 170 -22.19 -2.78 -5.71
C TRP A 170 -22.89 -1.57 -5.06
N CYS A 171 -22.23 -0.40 -5.00
CA CYS A 171 -22.88 0.82 -4.50
C CYS A 171 -24.08 1.20 -5.36
N ASP A 172 -23.95 1.17 -6.70
CA ASP A 172 -25.03 1.50 -7.63
C ASP A 172 -26.20 0.51 -7.47
N GLU A 173 -25.94 -0.79 -7.51
CA GLU A 173 -26.95 -1.83 -7.30
C GLU A 173 -27.67 -1.68 -5.96
N THR A 174 -26.94 -1.29 -4.90
CA THR A 174 -27.49 -1.10 -3.56
C THR A 174 -28.41 0.14 -3.51
N ILE A 175 -28.02 1.25 -4.13
CA ILE A 175 -28.84 2.47 -4.22
C ILE A 175 -30.10 2.20 -5.06
N ASP A 176 -29.95 1.53 -6.19
CA ASP A 176 -31.07 1.23 -7.11
C ASP A 176 -32.07 0.23 -6.52
N SER A 177 -31.63 -0.64 -5.61
CA SER A 177 -32.50 -1.60 -4.92
C SER A 177 -33.51 -0.96 -3.99
N GLY A 178 -33.41 0.34 -3.74
CA GLY A 178 -34.36 1.10 -2.96
C GLY A 178 -34.11 1.14 -1.45
N LEU A 179 -32.87 0.87 -1.04
CA LEU A 179 -32.42 1.09 0.35
C LEU A 179 -32.70 2.51 0.81
#